data_ebf1859f36480f1b9ade38a87b7fa101
#
_entry.id   ebf1859f36480f1b9ade38a87b7fa101
#
_cell.length_a   1.000
_cell.length_b   1.000
_cell.length_c   1.000
_cell.angle_alpha   90.00
_cell.angle_beta   90.00
_cell.angle_gamma   90.00
#
_symmetry.space_group_name_H-M   'P 1'
#
loop_
_entity.id
_entity.type
_entity.pdbx_description
1 polymer ?
#
loop_
_entity_poly.entity_id
_entity_poly.type
_entity_poly.pdbx_seq_one_letter_code
_entity_poly.pdbx_strand_id
1 'polypeptide(L)'
;MWALGAATRMLAQAGAETVMFGVAELDLPPYEPDFQELPPAVRRLVGEVRRADGLIVAAPDYLGGTSGALKNALDFLWDLGEAARPGLDARPVGLLACAEGPGAGDALSALRATVHALGGWPTPLGITLSRQECAAIDQYGAISSPGVADQFGVLIDQIMGFAYAWSHLI
;
A
#
# COMPACT_ATOMS: atom_id res chain seq x y z
N MET A 1 -4.90 -10.11 3.97
CA MET A 1 -3.87 -10.63 3.02
C MET A 1 -4.44 -10.89 1.63
N TRP A 2 -5.62 -11.47 1.45
CA TRP A 2 -6.21 -11.77 0.14
C TRP A 2 -6.52 -10.55 -0.71
N ALA A 3 -7.00 -9.44 -0.11
CA ALA A 3 -7.21 -8.19 -0.84
C ALA A 3 -5.94 -7.66 -1.53
N LEU A 4 -4.78 -7.74 -0.85
CA LEU A 4 -3.51 -7.38 -1.46
C LEU A 4 -3.13 -8.34 -2.59
N GLY A 5 -3.37 -9.65 -2.43
CA GLY A 5 -3.18 -10.64 -3.49
C GLY A 5 -4.06 -10.38 -4.72
N ALA A 6 -5.32 -9.97 -4.52
CA ALA A 6 -6.21 -9.56 -5.62
C ALA A 6 -5.65 -8.35 -6.38
N ALA A 7 -5.23 -7.32 -5.66
CA ALA A 7 -4.62 -6.14 -6.26
C ALA A 7 -3.34 -6.48 -7.05
N THR A 8 -2.46 -7.29 -6.46
CA THR A 8 -1.23 -7.78 -7.12
C THR A 8 -1.53 -8.53 -8.42
N ARG A 9 -2.52 -9.42 -8.40
CA ARG A 9 -2.95 -10.15 -9.60
C ARG A 9 -3.46 -9.21 -10.69
N MET A 10 -4.30 -8.24 -10.34
CA MET A 10 -4.86 -7.28 -11.31
C MET A 10 -3.78 -6.37 -11.88
N LEU A 11 -2.82 -5.90 -11.06
CA LEU A 11 -1.65 -5.15 -11.53
C LEU A 11 -0.82 -5.97 -12.52
N ALA A 12 -0.56 -7.24 -12.23
CA ALA A 12 0.17 -8.13 -13.14
C ALA A 12 -0.58 -8.33 -14.48
N GLN A 13 -1.91 -8.43 -14.45
CA GLN A 13 -2.74 -8.48 -15.66
C GLN A 13 -2.69 -7.17 -16.47
N ALA A 14 -2.50 -6.04 -15.79
CA ALA A 14 -2.27 -4.73 -16.42
C ALA A 14 -0.82 -4.51 -16.90
N GLY A 15 0.06 -5.52 -16.76
CA GLY A 15 1.44 -5.49 -17.24
C GLY A 15 2.46 -4.94 -16.25
N ALA A 16 2.10 -4.72 -14.98
CA ALA A 16 3.05 -4.28 -13.96
C ALA A 16 3.83 -5.45 -13.36
N GLU A 17 5.12 -5.25 -13.09
CA GLU A 17 5.88 -6.10 -12.20
C GLU A 17 5.53 -5.75 -10.75
N THR A 18 5.34 -6.77 -9.91
CA THR A 18 4.88 -6.55 -8.54
C THR A 18 5.74 -7.27 -7.51
N VAL A 19 6.03 -6.62 -6.42
CA VAL A 19 6.65 -7.20 -5.22
C VAL A 19 5.70 -7.01 -4.05
N MET A 20 5.39 -8.09 -3.34
CA MET A 20 4.48 -8.05 -2.20
C MET A 20 5.22 -8.30 -0.89
N PHE A 21 4.92 -7.48 0.10
CA PHE A 21 5.34 -7.67 1.49
C PHE A 21 4.11 -8.07 2.32
N GLY A 22 4.11 -9.27 2.84
CA GLY A 22 3.08 -9.74 3.75
C GLY A 22 3.44 -9.47 5.21
N VAL A 23 2.63 -9.97 6.13
CA VAL A 23 2.82 -9.75 7.58
C VAL A 23 4.17 -10.30 8.06
N ALA A 24 4.64 -11.42 7.51
CA ALA A 24 5.91 -12.02 7.89
C ALA A 24 7.12 -11.17 7.48
N GLU A 25 7.04 -10.52 6.32
CA GLU A 25 8.10 -9.63 5.83
C GLU A 25 8.08 -8.26 6.53
N LEU A 26 6.97 -7.90 7.17
CA LEU A 26 6.83 -6.68 7.98
C LEU A 26 7.15 -6.88 9.47
N ASP A 27 7.68 -8.06 9.85
CA ASP A 27 8.26 -8.29 11.18
C ASP A 27 9.64 -7.60 11.26
N LEU A 28 9.59 -6.27 11.31
CA LEU A 28 10.76 -5.41 11.34
C LEU A 28 11.04 -4.94 12.78
N PRO A 29 12.31 -4.68 13.13
CA PRO A 29 12.59 -4.05 14.42
C PRO A 29 11.87 -2.70 14.53
N PRO A 30 11.61 -2.19 15.74
CA PRO A 30 11.06 -0.85 15.92
C PRO A 30 11.88 0.19 15.17
N TYR A 31 11.22 1.13 14.51
CA TYR A 31 11.88 2.25 13.85
C TYR A 31 12.55 3.17 14.88
N GLU A 32 13.80 3.49 14.64
CA GLU A 32 14.57 4.48 15.39
C GLU A 32 15.24 5.44 14.38
N PRO A 33 15.12 6.77 14.56
CA PRO A 33 15.65 7.76 13.62
C PRO A 33 17.17 7.68 13.39
N ASP A 34 17.91 7.13 14.36
CA ASP A 34 19.38 7.14 14.40
C ASP A 34 20.01 5.79 14.02
N PHE A 35 19.32 4.96 13.22
CA PHE A 35 19.91 3.71 12.74
C PHE A 35 21.22 3.97 11.99
N GLN A 36 22.32 3.46 12.54
CA GLN A 36 23.65 3.55 11.91
C GLN A 36 23.70 2.67 10.65
N GLU A 37 23.05 1.51 10.70
CA GLU A 37 22.96 0.58 9.59
C GLU A 37 21.57 -0.08 9.60
N LEU A 38 20.84 0.05 8.48
CA LEU A 38 19.51 -0.55 8.34
C LEU A 38 19.61 -2.08 8.31
N PRO A 39 18.77 -2.80 9.09
CA PRO A 39 18.66 -4.26 9.03
C PRO A 39 18.38 -4.77 7.60
N PRO A 40 18.79 -5.99 7.24
CA PRO A 40 18.60 -6.53 5.88
C PRO A 40 17.16 -6.51 5.39
N ALA A 41 16.18 -6.83 6.26
CA ALA A 41 14.77 -6.81 5.92
C ALA A 41 14.27 -5.39 5.61
N VAL A 42 14.72 -4.40 6.38
CA VAL A 42 14.41 -2.98 6.16
C VAL A 42 15.05 -2.50 4.86
N ARG A 43 16.33 -2.83 4.62
CA ARG A 43 17.02 -2.48 3.35
C ARG A 43 16.28 -3.05 2.14
N ARG A 44 15.75 -4.28 2.23
CA ARG A 44 14.92 -4.87 1.17
C ARG A 44 13.65 -4.07 0.95
N LEU A 45 12.86 -3.78 2.00
CA LEU A 45 11.65 -2.97 1.91
C LEU A 45 11.91 -1.61 1.28
N VAL A 46 12.84 -0.86 1.84
CA VAL A 46 13.23 0.48 1.37
C VAL A 46 13.73 0.43 -0.07
N GLY A 47 14.52 -0.58 -0.43
CA GLY A 47 15.04 -0.79 -1.77
C GLY A 47 13.95 -1.06 -2.80
N GLU A 48 12.94 -1.88 -2.48
CA GLU A 48 11.81 -2.15 -3.37
C GLU A 48 10.92 -0.90 -3.52
N VAL A 49 10.60 -0.21 -2.42
CA VAL A 49 9.83 1.03 -2.48
C VAL A 49 10.55 2.11 -3.31
N ARG A 50 11.88 2.21 -3.20
CA ARG A 50 12.67 3.16 -3.98
C ARG A 50 12.58 2.90 -5.49
N ARG A 51 12.49 1.63 -5.91
CA ARG A 51 12.37 1.24 -7.32
C ARG A 51 10.94 1.30 -7.87
N ALA A 52 9.96 1.21 -6.99
CA ALA A 52 8.55 1.17 -7.40
C ALA A 52 8.09 2.51 -8.00
N ASP A 53 7.29 2.45 -9.07
CA ASP A 53 6.61 3.61 -9.67
C ASP A 53 5.28 3.91 -8.97
N GLY A 54 4.74 2.99 -8.19
CA GLY A 54 3.53 3.14 -7.40
C GLY A 54 3.45 2.10 -6.30
N LEU A 55 2.57 2.28 -5.33
CA LEU A 55 2.37 1.37 -4.22
C LEU A 55 0.89 1.05 -4.00
N ILE A 56 0.63 -0.11 -3.40
CA ILE A 56 -0.64 -0.40 -2.74
C ILE A 56 -0.36 -0.73 -1.28
N VAL A 57 -1.06 -0.04 -0.39
CA VAL A 57 -0.99 -0.27 1.06
C VAL A 57 -2.33 -0.82 1.54
N ALA A 58 -2.30 -2.01 2.12
CA ALA A 58 -3.47 -2.67 2.69
C ALA A 58 -3.34 -2.78 4.21
N ALA A 59 -4.32 -2.32 4.94
CA ALA A 59 -4.33 -2.31 6.40
C ALA A 59 -5.60 -2.96 6.97
N PRO A 60 -5.49 -3.67 8.10
CA PRO A 60 -6.65 -3.88 8.95
C PRO A 60 -7.02 -2.57 9.64
N ASP A 61 -8.29 -2.38 9.96
CA ASP A 61 -8.71 -1.35 10.91
C ASP A 61 -8.53 -1.90 12.34
N TYR A 62 -7.63 -1.30 13.06
CA TYR A 62 -7.40 -1.57 14.50
C TYR A 62 -7.67 -0.29 15.29
N LEU A 63 -8.86 -0.21 15.90
CA LEU A 63 -9.26 0.91 16.78
C LEU A 63 -9.15 2.29 16.09
N GLY A 64 -9.59 2.37 14.83
CA GLY A 64 -9.54 3.61 14.05
C GLY A 64 -8.18 3.94 13.44
N GLY A 65 -7.24 2.98 13.47
CA GLY A 65 -5.91 3.11 12.89
C GLY A 65 -5.46 1.86 12.15
N THR A 66 -4.21 1.86 11.70
CA THR A 66 -3.60 0.69 11.06
C THR A 66 -2.88 -0.21 12.06
N SER A 67 -2.38 -1.38 11.62
CA SER A 67 -1.55 -2.23 12.48
C SER A 67 -0.21 -1.57 12.81
N GLY A 68 0.30 -1.83 14.02
CA GLY A 68 1.61 -1.34 14.45
C GLY A 68 2.74 -1.79 13.52
N ALA A 69 2.70 -3.03 13.02
CA ALA A 69 3.71 -3.53 12.08
C ALA A 69 3.71 -2.74 10.75
N LEU A 70 2.54 -2.42 10.19
CA LEU A 70 2.47 -1.61 8.99
C LEU A 70 2.92 -0.17 9.26
N LYS A 71 2.48 0.44 10.37
CA LYS A 71 2.94 1.79 10.72
C LYS A 71 4.44 1.85 10.88
N ASN A 72 5.04 0.88 11.59
CA ASN A 72 6.48 0.74 11.75
C ASN A 72 7.21 0.63 10.39
N ALA A 73 6.68 -0.17 9.47
CA ALA A 73 7.25 -0.29 8.13
C ALA A 73 7.18 1.04 7.34
N LEU A 74 6.09 1.80 7.47
CA LEU A 74 5.94 3.10 6.83
C LEU A 74 6.89 4.15 7.44
N ASP A 75 7.23 4.05 8.74
CA ASP A 75 8.18 4.97 9.38
C ASP A 75 9.59 4.85 8.79
N PHE A 76 10.02 3.65 8.41
CA PHE A 76 11.30 3.47 7.71
C PHE A 76 11.35 4.14 6.33
N LEU A 77 10.20 4.47 5.73
CA LEU A 77 10.18 5.18 4.45
C LEU A 77 10.46 6.67 4.59
N TRP A 78 10.40 7.21 5.81
CA TRP A 78 10.78 8.60 6.08
C TRP A 78 12.24 8.87 5.74
N ASP A 79 13.14 7.92 6.00
CA ASP A 79 14.59 8.05 5.80
C ASP A 79 15.03 7.84 4.34
N LEU A 80 14.09 7.69 3.40
CA LEU A 80 14.40 7.72 1.96
C LEU A 80 14.93 9.08 1.48
N GLY A 81 15.00 10.07 2.36
CA GLY A 81 15.22 11.50 2.06
C GLY A 81 16.56 11.90 1.44
N GLU A 82 17.56 11.01 1.30
CA GLU A 82 18.82 11.29 0.58
C GLU A 82 18.76 10.90 -0.91
N ALA A 83 17.67 10.30 -1.37
CA ALA A 83 17.50 9.89 -2.76
C ALA A 83 16.96 11.04 -3.62
N ALA A 84 17.17 10.96 -4.92
CA ALA A 84 16.58 11.89 -5.89
C ALA A 84 15.05 11.98 -5.83
N ARG A 85 14.37 10.98 -5.22
CA ARG A 85 12.93 10.92 -4.95
C ARG A 85 12.72 10.58 -3.47
N PRO A 86 12.72 11.58 -2.57
CA PRO A 86 12.60 11.35 -1.13
C PRO A 86 11.24 10.78 -0.74
N GLY A 87 11.21 9.89 0.23
CA GLY A 87 9.99 9.27 0.74
C GLY A 87 9.17 8.60 -0.38
N LEU A 88 7.93 8.97 -0.51
CA LEU A 88 6.99 8.50 -1.54
C LEU A 88 6.73 9.57 -2.61
N ASP A 89 7.62 10.58 -2.74
CA ASP A 89 7.45 11.64 -3.74
C ASP A 89 7.22 11.08 -5.14
N ALA A 90 6.28 11.71 -5.86
CA ALA A 90 5.89 11.34 -7.22
C ALA A 90 5.35 9.89 -7.38
N ARG A 91 4.91 9.24 -6.28
CA ARG A 91 4.33 7.89 -6.35
C ARG A 91 2.85 7.90 -6.03
N PRO A 92 2.00 7.32 -6.91
CA PRO A 92 0.62 7.03 -6.58
C PRO A 92 0.57 5.91 -5.54
N VAL A 93 -0.29 6.07 -4.54
CA VAL A 93 -0.46 5.07 -3.47
C VAL A 93 -1.93 4.69 -3.36
N GLY A 94 -2.26 3.50 -3.81
CA GLY A 94 -3.56 2.89 -3.61
C GLY A 94 -3.74 2.42 -2.16
N LEU A 95 -4.90 2.69 -1.57
CA LEU A 95 -5.17 2.39 -0.17
C LEU A 95 -6.33 1.42 -0.03
N LEU A 96 -6.12 0.36 0.75
CA LEU A 96 -7.12 -0.64 1.10
C LEU A 96 -7.25 -0.70 2.62
N ALA A 97 -8.45 -0.64 3.15
CA ALA A 97 -8.73 -0.85 4.57
C ALA A 97 -9.76 -1.96 4.75
N CYS A 98 -9.47 -2.93 5.63
CA CYS A 98 -10.36 -4.03 5.94
C CYS A 98 -10.81 -3.92 7.40
N ALA A 99 -12.12 -3.91 7.66
CA ALA A 99 -12.68 -3.84 9.00
C ALA A 99 -13.67 -4.96 9.28
N GLU A 100 -13.72 -5.40 10.53
CA GLU A 100 -14.79 -6.29 11.01
C GLU A 100 -16.08 -5.54 11.34
N GLY A 101 -16.02 -4.22 11.47
CA GLY A 101 -17.10 -3.31 11.86
C GLY A 101 -17.10 -1.99 11.07
N PRO A 102 -17.80 -0.95 11.55
CA PRO A 102 -18.00 0.31 10.82
C PRO A 102 -16.77 1.23 10.78
N GLY A 103 -15.59 0.81 11.17
CA GLY A 103 -14.39 1.65 11.34
C GLY A 103 -13.44 1.74 10.15
N ALA A 104 -13.65 1.03 9.04
CA ALA A 104 -12.70 0.98 7.93
C ALA A 104 -12.36 2.35 7.32
N GLY A 105 -13.27 3.32 7.42
CA GLY A 105 -13.04 4.70 6.97
C GLY A 105 -11.98 5.44 7.77
N ASP A 106 -11.87 5.17 9.07
CA ASP A 106 -10.90 5.83 9.94
C ASP A 106 -9.48 5.35 9.66
N ALA A 107 -9.28 4.03 9.50
CA ALA A 107 -8.00 3.47 9.09
C ALA A 107 -7.57 4.00 7.71
N LEU A 108 -8.51 4.10 6.75
CA LEU A 108 -8.24 4.67 5.44
C LEU A 108 -7.81 6.14 5.54
N SER A 109 -8.46 6.92 6.39
CA SER A 109 -8.12 8.34 6.64
C SER A 109 -6.74 8.48 7.28
N ALA A 110 -6.42 7.64 8.25
CA ALA A 110 -5.10 7.61 8.88
C ALA A 110 -3.99 7.24 7.88
N LEU A 111 -4.24 6.27 7.00
CA LEU A 111 -3.30 5.91 5.93
C LEU A 111 -3.09 7.07 4.95
N ARG A 112 -4.15 7.77 4.54
CA ARG A 112 -4.05 8.96 3.66
C ARG A 112 -3.14 10.01 4.28
N ALA A 113 -3.35 10.34 5.56
CA ALA A 113 -2.53 11.30 6.27
C ALA A 113 -1.05 10.86 6.32
N THR A 114 -0.78 9.58 6.59
CA THR A 114 0.58 9.04 6.62
C THR A 114 1.26 9.11 5.25
N VAL A 115 0.55 8.72 4.19
CA VAL A 115 1.08 8.78 2.81
C VAL A 115 1.37 10.22 2.39
N HIS A 116 0.50 11.17 2.73
CA HIS A 116 0.77 12.60 2.48
C HIS A 116 1.99 13.09 3.25
N ALA A 117 2.14 12.70 4.51
CA ALA A 117 3.31 13.07 5.30
C ALA A 117 4.62 12.53 4.68
N LEU A 118 4.57 11.36 4.04
CA LEU A 118 5.68 10.78 3.29
C LEU A 118 5.88 11.37 1.88
N GLY A 119 5.09 12.36 1.47
CA GLY A 119 5.16 12.98 0.14
C GLY A 119 4.49 12.20 -0.98
N GLY A 120 3.80 11.10 -0.68
CA GLY A 120 3.11 10.29 -1.66
C GLY A 120 1.76 10.87 -2.10
N TRP A 121 1.21 10.33 -3.17
CA TRP A 121 -0.05 10.74 -3.76
C TRP A 121 -1.12 9.65 -3.56
N PRO A 122 -1.89 9.67 -2.46
CA PRO A 122 -3.00 8.73 -2.30
C PRO A 122 -3.97 8.85 -3.47
N THR A 123 -4.33 7.73 -4.07
CA THR A 123 -5.32 7.72 -5.15
C THR A 123 -6.65 8.32 -4.67
N PRO A 124 -7.43 8.99 -5.55
CA PRO A 124 -8.75 9.50 -5.20
C PRO A 124 -9.64 8.41 -4.61
N LEU A 125 -9.69 7.22 -5.22
CA LEU A 125 -10.34 6.06 -4.65
C LEU A 125 -9.43 5.39 -3.61
N GLY A 126 -9.93 5.21 -2.40
CA GLY A 126 -9.44 4.23 -1.44
C GLY A 126 -10.56 3.23 -1.16
N ILE A 127 -10.24 1.97 -1.03
CA ILE A 127 -11.23 0.91 -0.87
C ILE A 127 -11.35 0.55 0.62
N THR A 128 -12.57 0.55 1.13
CA THR A 128 -12.91 -0.05 2.42
C THR A 128 -13.66 -1.35 2.17
N LEU A 129 -13.20 -2.42 2.79
CA LEU A 129 -13.80 -3.74 2.68
C LEU A 129 -14.36 -4.16 4.03
N SER A 130 -15.63 -4.48 4.07
CA SER A 130 -16.24 -5.20 5.17
C SER A 130 -15.75 -6.66 5.24
N ARG A 131 -16.00 -7.34 6.34
CA ARG A 131 -15.70 -8.77 6.49
C ARG A 131 -16.32 -9.62 5.36
N GLN A 132 -17.55 -9.28 4.96
CA GLN A 132 -18.27 -10.00 3.89
C GLN A 132 -17.60 -9.77 2.54
N GLU A 133 -17.19 -8.56 2.24
CA GLU A 133 -16.47 -8.23 0.99
C GLU A 133 -15.08 -8.84 0.98
N CYS A 134 -14.37 -8.86 2.10
CA CYS A 134 -13.11 -9.61 2.22
C CYS A 134 -13.30 -11.10 1.94
N ALA A 135 -14.41 -11.70 2.38
CA ALA A 135 -14.71 -13.11 2.13
C ALA A 135 -15.08 -13.40 0.66
N ALA A 136 -15.43 -12.37 -0.12
CA ALA A 136 -15.64 -12.50 -1.57
C ALA A 136 -14.36 -12.56 -2.39
N ILE A 137 -13.20 -12.46 -1.75
CA ILE A 137 -11.88 -12.58 -2.36
C ILE A 137 -11.27 -13.91 -1.92
N ASP A 138 -10.91 -14.77 -2.85
CA ASP A 138 -10.30 -16.06 -2.54
C ASP A 138 -8.78 -15.98 -2.33
N GLN A 139 -8.19 -17.10 -1.92
CA GLN A 139 -6.76 -17.21 -1.66
C GLN A 139 -5.87 -16.99 -2.90
N TYR A 140 -6.46 -17.06 -4.11
CA TYR A 140 -5.78 -16.82 -5.38
C TYR A 140 -6.00 -15.40 -5.91
N GLY A 141 -6.70 -14.55 -5.13
CA GLY A 141 -7.02 -13.17 -5.51
C GLY A 141 -8.16 -13.05 -6.54
N ALA A 142 -8.98 -14.09 -6.72
CA ALA A 142 -10.19 -13.97 -7.51
C ALA A 142 -11.29 -13.30 -6.69
N ILE A 143 -11.99 -12.34 -7.28
CA ILE A 143 -13.05 -11.55 -6.63
C ILE A 143 -14.40 -12.01 -7.19
N SER A 144 -15.26 -12.55 -6.34
CA SER A 144 -16.58 -13.06 -6.71
C SER A 144 -17.67 -11.99 -6.71
N SER A 145 -17.45 -10.86 -6.03
CA SER A 145 -18.37 -9.72 -5.99
C SER A 145 -18.08 -8.73 -7.11
N PRO A 146 -19.00 -8.51 -8.07
CA PRO A 146 -18.78 -7.55 -9.17
C PRO A 146 -18.48 -6.15 -8.68
N GLY A 147 -19.21 -5.64 -7.67
CA GLY A 147 -18.99 -4.30 -7.13
C GLY A 147 -17.61 -4.13 -6.47
N VAL A 148 -17.09 -5.17 -5.81
CA VAL A 148 -15.73 -5.15 -5.28
C VAL A 148 -14.71 -5.21 -6.42
N ALA A 149 -14.94 -6.04 -7.44
CA ALA A 149 -14.07 -6.12 -8.61
C ALA A 149 -13.97 -4.78 -9.35
N ASP A 150 -15.09 -4.09 -9.53
CA ASP A 150 -15.15 -2.76 -10.16
C ASP A 150 -14.33 -1.73 -9.38
N GLN A 151 -14.44 -1.72 -8.03
CA GLN A 151 -13.63 -0.82 -7.20
C GLN A 151 -12.12 -1.09 -7.35
N PHE A 152 -11.72 -2.37 -7.36
CA PHE A 152 -10.33 -2.72 -7.61
C PHE A 152 -9.88 -2.29 -9.00
N GLY A 153 -10.71 -2.47 -10.03
CA GLY A 153 -10.43 -1.99 -11.39
C GLY A 153 -10.12 -0.49 -11.41
N VAL A 154 -11.00 0.33 -10.84
CA VAL A 154 -10.79 1.78 -10.75
C VAL A 154 -9.51 2.13 -9.98
N LEU A 155 -9.22 1.44 -8.87
CA LEU A 155 -8.00 1.68 -8.10
C LEU A 155 -6.75 1.40 -8.93
N ILE A 156 -6.72 0.27 -9.64
CA ILE A 156 -5.60 -0.13 -10.51
C ILE A 156 -5.42 0.88 -11.64
N ASP A 157 -6.51 1.30 -12.32
CA ASP A 157 -6.47 2.30 -13.38
C ASP A 157 -5.88 3.64 -12.89
N GLN A 158 -6.25 4.07 -11.69
CA GLN A 158 -5.71 5.29 -11.08
C GLN A 158 -4.20 5.19 -10.80
N ILE A 159 -3.75 4.05 -10.28
CA ILE A 159 -2.31 3.83 -10.00
C ILE A 159 -1.52 3.78 -11.31
N MET A 160 -1.94 2.93 -12.25
CA MET A 160 -1.24 2.73 -13.52
C MET A 160 -1.24 4.02 -14.37
N GLY A 161 -2.37 4.70 -14.44
CA GLY A 161 -2.50 5.95 -15.19
C GLY A 161 -1.60 7.05 -14.64
N PHE A 162 -1.53 7.21 -13.32
CA PHE A 162 -0.64 8.20 -12.71
C PHE A 162 0.83 7.82 -12.88
N ALA A 163 1.20 6.57 -12.57
CA ALA A 163 2.58 6.10 -12.71
C ALA A 163 3.09 6.27 -14.16
N TYR A 164 2.26 5.90 -15.15
CA TYR A 164 2.57 6.08 -16.55
C TYR A 164 2.74 7.57 -16.93
N ALA A 165 1.79 8.43 -16.55
CA ALA A 165 1.85 9.85 -16.86
C ALA A 165 3.10 10.50 -16.25
N TRP A 166 3.41 10.16 -14.99
CA TRP A 166 4.57 10.72 -14.30
C TRP A 166 5.91 10.29 -14.93
N SER A 167 6.05 9.01 -15.27
CA SER A 167 7.29 8.49 -15.91
C SER A 167 7.59 9.11 -17.28
N HIS A 168 6.59 9.73 -17.93
CA HIS A 168 6.74 10.40 -19.23
C HIS A 168 6.90 11.92 -19.11
N LEU A 169 6.74 12.49 -17.91
CA LEU A 169 6.89 13.93 -17.66
C LEU A 169 8.29 14.32 -17.15
N ILE A 170 9.07 13.34 -16.72
CA ILE A 170 10.42 13.50 -16.21
C ILE A 170 11.42 12.80 -17.12
#